data_644162b0f3f21358ffc43003b20e0bf5
#
_entry.id   644162b0f3f21358ffc43003b20e0bf5
#
_cell.length_a   1.000
_cell.length_b   1.000
_cell.length_c   1.000
_cell.angle_alpha   90.00
_cell.angle_beta   90.00
_cell.angle_gamma   90.00
#
_symmetry.space_group_name_H-M   'P 1'
#
loop_
_entity.id
_entity.type
_entity.pdbx_description
1 polymer ?
#
loop_
_entity_poly.entity_id
_entity_poly.type
_entity_poly.pdbx_seq_one_letter_code
_entity_poly.pdbx_strand_id
1 'polypeptide(L)'
;KAPGIIHRVGSYGSLAFAEADGSRSPRMEAFLDICNRAGIEAEVPNDIFLTLWQKYIFLVTVSGMTTAARRPMQSLIKGPEGLATAINCMTEVAEVGRAIGIHLPTDTVEKLVNFLKKMPKNMKASQAIDLENGRRLEAPWLTGNVCKMGRKYSIPTPANDTLYSVIQPYIMGERGRP
;
A
#
# COMPACT_ATOMS: atom_id res chain seq x y z
N LYS A 1 22.54 6.38 0.87
CA LYS A 1 23.78 5.80 1.42
C LYS A 1 24.80 6.89 1.76
N ALA A 2 24.83 7.97 1.02
CA ALA A 2 25.62 9.16 1.30
C ALA A 2 24.93 10.37 0.64
N PRO A 3 25.22 11.62 1.05
CA PRO A 3 24.68 12.82 0.41
C PRO A 3 24.97 12.79 -1.11
N GLY A 4 23.95 13.07 -1.91
CA GLY A 4 24.04 13.07 -3.37
C GLY A 4 24.01 11.69 -4.06
N ILE A 5 23.92 10.57 -3.30
CA ILE A 5 23.84 9.22 -3.86
C ILE A 5 22.45 8.64 -3.70
N ILE A 6 21.74 8.50 -4.82
CA ILE A 6 20.46 7.78 -4.90
C ILE A 6 20.77 6.32 -5.24
N HIS A 7 20.34 5.40 -4.41
CA HIS A 7 20.47 3.98 -4.64
C HIS A 7 19.13 3.36 -4.98
N ARG A 8 18.96 2.92 -6.23
CA ARG A 8 17.76 2.18 -6.66
C ARG A 8 17.89 0.71 -6.25
N VAL A 9 16.91 0.21 -5.53
CA VAL A 9 16.84 -1.21 -5.13
C VAL A 9 15.81 -1.90 -6.02
N GLY A 10 16.24 -2.93 -6.75
CA GLY A 10 15.38 -3.69 -7.66
C GLY A 10 15.15 -3.02 -9.01
N SER A 11 14.38 -3.68 -9.87
CA SER A 11 14.04 -3.24 -11.23
C SER A 11 12.71 -2.50 -11.32
N TYR A 12 11.88 -2.53 -10.27
CA TYR A 12 10.58 -1.87 -10.25
C TYR A 12 10.73 -0.36 -10.07
N GLY A 13 10.05 0.40 -10.91
CA GLY A 13 10.05 1.86 -10.82
C GLY A 13 9.33 2.43 -12.01
N SER A 14 8.00 2.47 -11.94
CA SER A 14 7.14 3.21 -12.86
C SER A 14 6.53 4.40 -12.13
N LEU A 15 6.18 5.44 -12.88
CA LEU A 15 5.45 6.60 -12.42
C LEU A 15 4.05 6.59 -13.04
N ALA A 16 3.02 6.70 -12.22
CA ALA A 16 1.67 7.00 -12.68
C ALA A 16 1.27 8.37 -12.13
N PHE A 17 0.83 9.27 -12.99
CA PHE A 17 0.40 10.62 -12.61
C PHE A 17 -0.68 11.12 -13.56
N ALA A 18 -1.56 11.98 -13.07
CA ALA A 18 -2.58 12.66 -13.86
C ALA A 18 -3.03 13.93 -13.13
N GLU A 19 -3.77 14.79 -13.85
CA GLU A 19 -4.52 15.86 -13.19
C GLU A 19 -5.68 15.27 -12.38
N ALA A 20 -5.99 15.88 -11.23
CA ALA A 20 -7.03 15.35 -10.34
C ALA A 20 -8.44 15.40 -10.94
N ASP A 21 -8.67 16.28 -11.89
CA ASP A 21 -9.93 16.42 -12.63
C ASP A 21 -10.00 15.53 -13.88
N GLY A 22 -8.97 14.71 -14.12
CA GLY A 22 -8.87 13.84 -15.29
C GLY A 22 -8.54 14.55 -16.61
N SER A 23 -8.28 15.88 -16.58
CA SER A 23 -7.89 16.63 -17.77
C SER A 23 -6.47 16.29 -18.23
N ARG A 24 -6.21 16.50 -19.52
CA ARG A 24 -4.85 16.46 -20.07
C ARG A 24 -4.29 17.89 -20.18
N SER A 25 -3.34 18.21 -19.31
CA SER A 25 -2.71 19.52 -19.28
C SER A 25 -1.36 19.53 -20.02
N PRO A 26 -0.92 20.71 -20.56
CA PRO A 26 0.40 20.82 -21.19
C PRO A 26 1.55 20.45 -20.24
N ARG A 27 1.45 20.73 -18.94
CA ARG A 27 2.50 20.37 -17.96
C ARG A 27 2.62 18.86 -17.77
N MET A 28 1.48 18.18 -17.80
CA MET A 28 1.45 16.71 -17.68
C MET A 28 2.08 16.05 -18.89
N GLU A 29 1.73 16.48 -20.11
CA GLU A 29 2.30 15.98 -21.35
C GLU A 29 3.81 16.26 -21.42
N ALA A 30 4.25 17.47 -21.03
CA ALA A 30 5.65 17.81 -20.97
C ALA A 30 6.43 16.93 -19.97
N PHE A 31 5.84 16.63 -18.82
CA PHE A 31 6.47 15.75 -17.82
C PHE A 31 6.54 14.31 -18.31
N LEU A 32 5.50 13.80 -18.98
CA LEU A 32 5.51 12.47 -19.60
C LEU A 32 6.63 12.35 -20.64
N ASP A 33 6.77 13.37 -21.52
CA ASP A 33 7.84 13.42 -22.50
C ASP A 33 9.25 13.40 -21.86
N ILE A 34 9.44 14.17 -20.79
CA ILE A 34 10.71 14.18 -20.04
C ILE A 34 11.00 12.80 -19.44
N CYS A 35 10.01 12.14 -18.82
CA CYS A 35 10.16 10.79 -18.29
C CYS A 35 10.57 9.80 -19.37
N ASN A 36 9.87 9.81 -20.52
CA ASN A 36 10.15 8.92 -21.64
C ASN A 36 11.57 9.12 -22.20
N ARG A 37 12.00 10.38 -22.37
CA ARG A 37 13.37 10.70 -22.83
C ARG A 37 14.43 10.28 -21.81
N ALA A 38 14.09 10.31 -20.51
CA ALA A 38 14.99 9.86 -19.45
C ALA A 38 14.99 8.32 -19.26
N GLY A 39 14.22 7.57 -20.05
CA GLY A 39 14.08 6.11 -19.87
C GLY A 39 13.35 5.72 -18.59
N ILE A 40 12.52 6.61 -18.05
CA ILE A 40 11.67 6.34 -16.90
C ILE A 40 10.32 5.83 -17.42
N GLU A 41 9.93 4.62 -17.01
CA GLU A 41 8.61 4.09 -17.31
C GLU A 41 7.54 4.95 -16.63
N ALA A 42 6.73 5.64 -17.43
CA ALA A 42 5.72 6.56 -16.95
C ALA A 42 4.41 6.39 -17.74
N GLU A 43 3.29 6.56 -17.05
CA GLU A 43 1.95 6.48 -17.64
C GLU A 43 1.03 7.57 -17.10
N VAL A 44 0.05 7.93 -17.91
CA VAL A 44 -1.07 8.80 -17.52
C VAL A 44 -2.34 7.95 -17.56
N PRO A 45 -2.76 7.41 -16.42
CA PRO A 45 -3.98 6.59 -16.36
C PRO A 45 -5.22 7.47 -16.57
N ASN A 46 -6.28 6.86 -17.14
CA ASN A 46 -7.57 7.53 -17.32
C ASN A 46 -8.25 7.89 -16.00
N ASP A 47 -8.00 7.11 -14.95
CA ASP A 47 -8.48 7.34 -13.59
C ASP A 47 -7.33 7.16 -12.60
N ILE A 48 -6.76 8.28 -12.17
CA ILE A 48 -5.66 8.30 -11.21
C ILE A 48 -6.12 7.84 -9.83
N PHE A 49 -7.36 8.13 -9.43
CA PHE A 49 -7.87 7.72 -8.12
C PHE A 49 -8.06 6.22 -8.04
N LEU A 50 -8.51 5.58 -9.12
CA LEU A 50 -8.55 4.12 -9.21
C LEU A 50 -7.14 3.52 -9.05
N THR A 51 -6.15 4.06 -9.79
CA THR A 51 -4.75 3.60 -9.73
C THR A 51 -4.16 3.75 -8.32
N LEU A 52 -4.38 4.90 -7.70
CA LEU A 52 -3.92 5.17 -6.33
C LEU A 52 -4.60 4.25 -5.32
N TRP A 53 -5.91 3.99 -5.50
CA TRP A 53 -6.64 3.14 -4.56
C TRP A 53 -6.24 1.67 -4.68
N GLN A 54 -6.00 1.15 -5.88
CA GLN A 54 -5.46 -0.19 -6.07
C GLN A 54 -4.10 -0.36 -5.39
N LYS A 55 -3.21 0.63 -5.53
CA LYS A 55 -1.94 0.67 -4.79
C LYS A 55 -2.18 0.72 -3.28
N TYR A 56 -3.15 1.52 -2.81
CA TYR A 56 -3.46 1.66 -1.39
C TYR A 56 -3.98 0.34 -0.78
N ILE A 57 -4.87 -0.40 -1.46
CA ILE A 57 -5.33 -1.72 -1.04
C ILE A 57 -4.14 -2.66 -0.79
N PHE A 58 -3.24 -2.73 -1.76
CA PHE A 58 -2.04 -3.57 -1.67
C PHE A 58 -1.10 -3.12 -0.55
N LEU A 59 -0.80 -1.83 -0.50
CA LEU A 59 0.14 -1.24 0.45
C LEU A 59 -0.34 -1.41 1.89
N VAL A 60 -1.60 -1.10 2.19
CA VAL A 60 -2.20 -1.27 3.53
C VAL A 60 -2.07 -2.71 4.00
N THR A 61 -2.44 -3.67 3.16
CA THR A 61 -2.43 -5.10 3.50
C THR A 61 -1.00 -5.59 3.78
N VAL A 62 -0.07 -5.32 2.86
CA VAL A 62 1.33 -5.77 3.02
C VAL A 62 1.99 -5.08 4.21
N SER A 63 1.78 -3.76 4.37
CA SER A 63 2.33 -3.01 5.51
C SER A 63 1.75 -3.50 6.82
N GLY A 64 0.43 -3.64 6.94
CA GLY A 64 -0.24 -4.12 8.15
C GLY A 64 0.26 -5.49 8.57
N MET A 65 0.17 -6.46 7.67
CA MET A 65 0.51 -7.85 7.99
C MET A 65 2.01 -8.05 8.28
N THR A 66 2.91 -7.50 7.45
CA THR A 66 4.35 -7.69 7.65
C THR A 66 4.87 -6.95 8.88
N THR A 67 4.26 -5.81 9.25
CA THR A 67 4.61 -5.06 10.46
C THR A 67 4.12 -5.79 11.71
N ALA A 68 2.86 -6.22 11.75
CA ALA A 68 2.30 -6.94 12.88
C ALA A 68 3.05 -8.25 13.15
N ALA A 69 3.35 -9.01 12.12
CA ALA A 69 4.02 -10.31 12.24
C ALA A 69 5.55 -10.21 12.28
N ARG A 70 6.16 -9.09 11.89
CA ARG A 70 7.63 -8.92 11.71
C ARG A 70 8.25 -9.97 10.77
N ARG A 71 7.47 -10.45 9.80
CA ARG A 71 7.85 -11.51 8.87
C ARG A 71 7.58 -11.10 7.42
N PRO A 72 8.31 -11.68 6.45
CA PRO A 72 8.03 -11.47 5.03
C PRO A 72 6.64 -11.97 4.66
N MET A 73 6.00 -11.26 3.71
CA MET A 73 4.63 -11.53 3.30
C MET A 73 4.40 -12.95 2.81
N GLN A 74 5.34 -13.51 2.03
CA GLN A 74 5.24 -14.88 1.51
C GLN A 74 5.22 -15.95 2.61
N SER A 75 5.83 -15.71 3.77
CA SER A 75 5.76 -16.64 4.90
C SER A 75 4.40 -16.59 5.60
N LEU A 76 3.71 -15.46 5.54
CA LEU A 76 2.39 -15.28 6.16
C LEU A 76 1.29 -15.92 5.33
N ILE A 77 1.31 -15.76 4.01
CA ILE A 77 0.28 -16.29 3.11
C ILE A 77 0.51 -17.76 2.69
N LYS A 78 1.53 -18.41 3.25
CA LYS A 78 1.79 -19.83 2.99
C LYS A 78 0.67 -20.72 3.56
N GLY A 79 0.13 -20.35 4.72
CA GLY A 79 -1.00 -21.03 5.35
C GLY A 79 -2.34 -20.41 4.92
N PRO A 80 -3.44 -21.17 4.98
CA PRO A 80 -4.76 -20.72 4.57
C PRO A 80 -5.26 -19.54 5.41
N GLU A 81 -4.99 -19.48 6.70
CA GLU A 81 -5.43 -18.40 7.61
C GLU A 81 -4.76 -17.08 7.26
N GLY A 82 -3.46 -17.09 6.97
CA GLY A 82 -2.73 -15.90 6.57
C GLY A 82 -3.17 -15.37 5.21
N LEU A 83 -3.44 -16.27 4.25
CA LEU A 83 -4.00 -15.89 2.96
C LEU A 83 -5.42 -15.31 3.11
N ALA A 84 -6.28 -15.94 3.94
CA ALA A 84 -7.61 -15.44 4.23
C ALA A 84 -7.56 -14.05 4.89
N THR A 85 -6.64 -13.83 5.83
CA THR A 85 -6.42 -12.53 6.45
C THR A 85 -6.03 -11.46 5.41
N ALA A 86 -5.13 -11.79 4.48
CA ALA A 86 -4.74 -10.87 3.41
C ALA A 86 -5.93 -10.51 2.50
N ILE A 87 -6.75 -11.51 2.12
CA ILE A 87 -7.96 -11.30 1.31
C ILE A 87 -8.95 -10.39 2.07
N ASN A 88 -9.20 -10.67 3.34
CA ASN A 88 -10.11 -9.86 4.16
C ASN A 88 -9.62 -8.41 4.26
N CYS A 89 -8.34 -8.18 4.58
CA CYS A 89 -7.76 -6.84 4.61
C CYS A 89 -7.96 -6.10 3.28
N MET A 90 -7.65 -6.75 2.15
CA MET A 90 -7.82 -6.16 0.81
C MET A 90 -9.28 -5.85 0.51
N THR A 91 -10.19 -6.77 0.86
CA THR A 91 -11.64 -6.61 0.65
C THR A 91 -12.19 -5.41 1.44
N GLU A 92 -11.84 -5.31 2.72
CA GLU A 92 -12.25 -4.18 3.57
C GLU A 92 -11.80 -2.83 2.99
N VAL A 93 -10.53 -2.73 2.55
CA VAL A 93 -10.02 -1.50 1.92
C VAL A 93 -10.74 -1.21 0.60
N ALA A 94 -11.05 -2.24 -0.19
CA ALA A 94 -11.79 -2.09 -1.44
C ALA A 94 -13.24 -1.62 -1.19
N GLU A 95 -13.92 -2.16 -0.18
CA GLU A 95 -15.28 -1.73 0.20
C GLU A 95 -15.29 -0.28 0.69
N VAL A 96 -14.32 0.12 1.51
CA VAL A 96 -14.13 1.53 1.89
C VAL A 96 -13.93 2.40 0.64
N GLY A 97 -13.12 1.94 -0.31
CA GLY A 97 -12.91 2.66 -1.59
C GLY A 97 -14.20 2.86 -2.37
N ARG A 98 -15.02 1.81 -2.51
CA ARG A 98 -16.32 1.89 -3.17
C ARG A 98 -17.28 2.84 -2.45
N ALA A 99 -17.29 2.80 -1.12
CA ALA A 99 -18.14 3.66 -0.31
C ALA A 99 -17.80 5.16 -0.44
N ILE A 100 -16.56 5.50 -0.80
CA ILE A 100 -16.14 6.89 -1.06
C ILE A 100 -16.19 7.28 -2.55
N GLY A 101 -16.72 6.40 -3.41
CA GLY A 101 -16.95 6.69 -4.83
C GLY A 101 -15.85 6.24 -5.78
N ILE A 102 -14.87 5.43 -5.34
CA ILE A 102 -13.89 4.86 -6.26
C ILE A 102 -14.51 3.69 -7.03
N HIS A 103 -14.48 3.74 -8.35
CA HIS A 103 -15.05 2.72 -9.24
C HIS A 103 -14.12 1.51 -9.39
N LEU A 104 -13.89 0.78 -8.28
CA LEU A 104 -13.06 -0.41 -8.25
C LEU A 104 -13.75 -1.58 -8.99
N PRO A 105 -13.10 -2.18 -10.02
CA PRO A 105 -13.57 -3.42 -10.63
C PRO A 105 -13.81 -4.53 -9.61
N THR A 106 -14.77 -5.40 -9.87
CA THR A 106 -15.13 -6.51 -8.97
C THR A 106 -13.98 -7.49 -8.74
N ASP A 107 -13.12 -7.68 -9.73
CA ASP A 107 -11.95 -8.56 -9.72
C ASP A 107 -10.67 -7.93 -9.13
N THR A 108 -10.75 -6.68 -8.62
CA THR A 108 -9.59 -5.95 -8.11
C THR A 108 -8.84 -6.74 -7.02
N VAL A 109 -9.58 -7.27 -6.03
CA VAL A 109 -8.96 -8.02 -4.92
C VAL A 109 -8.32 -9.30 -5.44
N GLU A 110 -8.98 -10.03 -6.33
CA GLU A 110 -8.42 -11.24 -6.94
C GLU A 110 -7.11 -10.96 -7.68
N LYS A 111 -7.07 -9.91 -8.51
CA LYS A 111 -5.85 -9.48 -9.22
C LYS A 111 -4.72 -9.14 -8.26
N LEU A 112 -5.02 -8.41 -7.17
CA LEU A 112 -4.02 -8.04 -6.17
C LEU A 112 -3.53 -9.24 -5.37
N VAL A 113 -4.38 -10.21 -5.05
CA VAL A 113 -3.98 -11.47 -4.40
C VAL A 113 -3.08 -12.29 -5.33
N ASN A 114 -3.40 -12.36 -6.63
CA ASN A 114 -2.57 -13.04 -7.61
C ASN A 114 -1.20 -12.35 -7.79
N PHE A 115 -1.16 -11.04 -7.72
CA PHE A 115 0.10 -10.27 -7.68
C PHE A 115 0.88 -10.55 -6.39
N LEU A 116 0.21 -10.53 -5.23
CA LEU A 116 0.81 -10.81 -3.92
C LEU A 116 1.51 -12.17 -3.88
N LYS A 117 0.91 -13.21 -4.46
CA LYS A 117 1.48 -14.57 -4.54
C LYS A 117 2.78 -14.63 -5.36
N LYS A 118 2.99 -13.68 -6.28
CA LYS A 118 4.18 -13.61 -7.15
C LYS A 118 5.31 -12.75 -6.56
N MET A 119 5.09 -12.11 -5.41
CA MET A 119 6.09 -11.25 -4.78
C MET A 119 7.33 -12.02 -4.31
N PRO A 120 8.50 -11.37 -4.22
CA PRO A 120 9.71 -12.01 -3.70
C PRO A 120 9.53 -12.59 -2.30
N LYS A 121 10.14 -13.75 -2.06
CA LYS A 121 9.96 -14.53 -0.80
C LYS A 121 10.33 -13.75 0.46
N ASN A 122 11.29 -12.85 0.38
CA ASN A 122 11.81 -12.06 1.50
C ASN A 122 11.21 -10.64 1.60
N MET A 123 10.17 -10.35 0.82
CA MET A 123 9.58 -9.01 0.80
C MET A 123 8.88 -8.67 2.10
N LYS A 124 9.29 -7.57 2.69
CA LYS A 124 8.61 -6.84 3.78
C LYS A 124 8.28 -5.43 3.31
N ALA A 125 7.22 -4.85 3.86
CA ALA A 125 6.96 -3.43 3.66
C ALA A 125 8.02 -2.56 4.37
N SER A 126 8.21 -1.33 3.88
CA SER A 126 9.09 -0.34 4.52
C SER A 126 8.70 -0.09 5.98
N GLN A 127 7.41 -0.03 6.28
CA GLN A 127 6.90 0.12 7.64
C GLN A 127 7.38 -0.99 8.60
N ALA A 128 7.48 -2.24 8.13
CA ALA A 128 8.02 -3.33 8.93
C ALA A 128 9.52 -3.15 9.20
N ILE A 129 10.26 -2.63 8.21
CA ILE A 129 11.68 -2.29 8.34
C ILE A 129 11.85 -1.09 9.29
N ASP A 130 10.95 -0.11 9.24
CA ASP A 130 10.95 1.04 10.13
C ASP A 130 10.71 0.61 11.59
N LEU A 131 9.76 -0.32 11.81
CA LEU A 131 9.56 -0.91 13.14
C LEU A 131 10.83 -1.62 13.65
N GLU A 132 11.47 -2.43 12.81
CA GLU A 132 12.71 -3.14 13.17
C GLU A 132 13.86 -2.18 13.52
N ASN A 133 13.86 -0.98 12.94
CA ASN A 133 14.83 0.08 13.18
C ASN A 133 14.40 1.11 14.24
N GLY A 134 13.30 0.87 14.96
CA GLY A 134 12.79 1.78 15.98
C GLY A 134 12.35 3.14 15.45
N ARG A 135 11.93 3.21 14.17
CA ARG A 135 11.49 4.45 13.53
C ARG A 135 9.99 4.64 13.66
N ARG A 136 9.56 5.89 13.47
CA ARG A 136 8.13 6.24 13.40
C ARG A 136 7.45 5.50 12.24
N LEU A 137 6.22 4.99 12.48
CA LEU A 137 5.45 4.22 11.52
C LEU A 137 4.38 5.05 10.82
N GLU A 138 4.09 4.67 9.57
CA GLU A 138 3.00 5.25 8.77
C GLU A 138 1.62 4.61 9.06
N ALA A 139 1.54 3.70 10.03
CA ALA A 139 0.33 2.96 10.38
C ALA A 139 -0.93 3.84 10.55
N PRO A 140 -0.88 5.08 11.14
CA PRO A 140 -2.05 5.95 11.24
C PRO A 140 -2.65 6.35 9.89
N TRP A 141 -1.84 6.44 8.83
CA TRP A 141 -2.27 6.81 7.48
C TRP A 141 -2.58 5.61 6.59
N LEU A 142 -2.15 4.41 6.99
CA LEU A 142 -2.43 3.14 6.32
C LEU A 142 -3.60 2.42 7.00
N THR A 143 -3.35 1.36 7.77
CA THR A 143 -4.40 0.59 8.45
C THR A 143 -5.29 1.46 9.34
N GLY A 144 -4.71 2.41 10.09
CA GLY A 144 -5.46 3.33 10.95
C GLY A 144 -6.43 4.24 10.19
N ASN A 145 -6.05 4.69 8.98
CA ASN A 145 -6.95 5.47 8.14
C ASN A 145 -8.09 4.62 7.56
N VAL A 146 -7.84 3.36 7.22
CA VAL A 146 -8.90 2.42 6.80
C VAL A 146 -9.92 2.26 7.91
N CYS A 147 -9.49 1.99 9.15
CA CYS A 147 -10.36 1.88 10.32
C CYS A 147 -11.20 3.15 10.55
N LYS A 148 -10.57 4.33 10.39
CA LYS A 148 -11.25 5.62 10.51
C LYS A 148 -12.31 5.82 9.42
N MET A 149 -11.98 5.53 8.17
CA MET A 149 -12.91 5.62 7.05
C MET A 149 -14.01 4.57 7.15
N GLY A 150 -13.68 3.34 7.55
CA GLY A 150 -14.67 2.29 7.80
C GLY A 150 -15.75 2.76 8.76
N ARG A 151 -15.37 3.32 9.91
CA ARG A 151 -16.32 3.91 10.86
C ARG A 151 -17.13 5.06 10.28
N LYS A 152 -16.47 5.96 9.51
CA LYS A 152 -17.14 7.12 8.89
C LYS A 152 -18.21 6.72 7.88
N TYR A 153 -17.96 5.66 7.11
CA TYR A 153 -18.84 5.22 6.02
C TYR A 153 -19.64 3.95 6.37
N SER A 154 -19.61 3.53 7.64
CA SER A 154 -20.32 2.33 8.14
C SER A 154 -19.90 1.04 7.41
N ILE A 155 -18.65 0.93 7.03
CA ILE A 155 -18.05 -0.27 6.45
C ILE A 155 -17.26 -1.00 7.54
N PRO A 156 -17.58 -2.26 7.87
CA PRO A 156 -16.80 -3.05 8.82
C PRO A 156 -15.38 -3.29 8.34
N THR A 157 -14.39 -3.10 9.23
CA THR A 157 -12.97 -3.31 8.92
C THR A 157 -12.24 -4.17 9.96
N PRO A 158 -12.80 -5.33 10.38
CA PRO A 158 -12.29 -6.10 11.51
C PRO A 158 -10.86 -6.59 11.35
N ALA A 159 -10.43 -6.99 10.13
CA ALA A 159 -9.06 -7.42 9.90
C ALA A 159 -8.09 -6.25 10.01
N ASN A 160 -8.39 -5.09 9.41
CA ASN A 160 -7.57 -3.89 9.53
C ASN A 160 -7.59 -3.32 10.96
N ASP A 161 -8.73 -3.34 11.67
CA ASP A 161 -8.83 -2.92 13.08
C ASP A 161 -7.92 -3.78 13.96
N THR A 162 -7.90 -5.10 13.74
CA THR A 162 -7.03 -6.02 14.48
C THR A 162 -5.56 -5.71 14.20
N LEU A 163 -5.16 -5.59 12.94
CA LEU A 163 -3.77 -5.25 12.58
C LEU A 163 -3.36 -3.89 13.16
N TYR A 164 -4.23 -2.89 13.07
CA TYR A 164 -3.92 -1.57 13.61
C TYR A 164 -3.76 -1.59 15.12
N SER A 165 -4.63 -2.30 15.85
CA SER A 165 -4.54 -2.41 17.32
C SER A 165 -3.22 -3.02 17.79
N VAL A 166 -2.69 -4.00 17.05
CA VAL A 166 -1.39 -4.64 17.35
C VAL A 166 -0.21 -3.71 17.03
N ILE A 167 -0.32 -2.88 15.98
CA ILE A 167 0.75 -1.98 15.53
C ILE A 167 0.76 -0.66 16.32
N GLN A 168 -0.41 -0.21 16.77
CA GLN A 168 -0.61 1.10 17.40
C GLN A 168 0.38 1.44 18.53
N PRO A 169 0.75 0.52 19.44
CA PRO A 169 1.73 0.82 20.50
C PRO A 169 3.11 1.24 19.98
N TYR A 170 3.45 0.88 18.76
CA TYR A 170 4.77 1.10 18.16
C TYR A 170 4.85 2.29 17.20
N ILE A 171 3.77 3.07 17.04
CA ILE A 171 3.70 4.16 16.04
C ILE A 171 4.85 5.15 16.16
N MET A 172 5.28 5.48 17.36
CA MET A 172 6.36 6.45 17.57
C MET A 172 7.76 5.85 17.49
N GLY A 173 7.88 4.59 17.16
CA GLY A 173 9.10 3.79 17.19
C GLY A 173 9.33 3.15 18.56
N GLU A 174 10.11 2.08 18.62
CA GLU A 174 10.57 1.53 19.89
C GLU A 174 11.63 2.49 20.47
N ARG A 175 11.19 3.42 21.31
CA ARG A 175 12.10 4.14 22.19
C ARG A 175 12.48 3.18 23.31
N GLY A 176 13.66 2.56 23.16
CA GLY A 176 14.34 1.85 24.19
C GLY A 176 13.47 0.90 25.02
N ARG A 177 13.84 -0.36 25.07
CA ARG A 177 13.34 -1.19 26.17
C ARG A 177 13.67 -0.48 27.47
N PRO A 178 12.75 -0.44 28.44
CA PRO A 178 13.09 0.08 29.76
C PRO A 178 14.26 -0.66 30.34
#